data_b7a829182e2986f31a429d22922e510a
#
_entry.id   b7a829182e2986f31a429d22922e510a
#
_cell.length_a   1.000
_cell.length_b   1.000
_cell.length_c   1.000
_cell.angle_alpha   90.00
_cell.angle_beta   90.00
_cell.angle_gamma   90.00
#
_symmetry.space_group_name_H-M   'P 1'
#
loop_
_entity.id
_entity.type
_entity.pdbx_description
1 polymer ?
#
loop_
_entity_poly.entity_id
_entity_poly.type
_entity_poly.pdbx_seq_one_letter_code
_entity_poly.pdbx_strand_id
1 'polypeptide(L)'
;MAEHNPKGTKKQNFLQGAAILTFGTILVKLIGALYKIPMNRIIGTEGFGHFNVSYSIYNVLLMISSTGLPIAVSRMISEANTLGNKRQVQKIYHISLRLFLVIGVICSGAMLIFAPQLAELMRDPDAVYAIAALAPAVLFVCILCSFRGYFQGQQYMTPTAVSQVIEAFCKLVIGLGAVMIILNLGMGVAEAAGGAILGVTIGTVFAALYLLFVYKKRHVRLTEADKAMPVKSTRETTKQLLRLAVPITIGSAGLQIFNAIDTMIIQGRLQDAIGLTAQEATSMFGTYSAAQTFYMLPSALIAPLAISIIPTVTAALTLNNYRKARAPEESAVRMTALIGLPCGAGLAVLASPIQEFAYGYDAGTLSVAGPILALLGIAVIFNCMVTVTNAILQAHGKVNVPIYTTLVGGIVNIVTDYVLIGIGAIHIYGAAIATISYCAVIMFLNIFAMHRSLDLPPRILKQFVKPIVATAVMSVGAYLSYEAVLSLLGSNTLAMLCSVVVAVAVYAVMVYLLKIVTWGDCQLLPKSETIARILKVKPTEEDE
;
A
#
# COMPACT_ATOMS: atom_id res chain seq x y z
N MET A 1 -45.95 -22.32 6.50
CA MET A 1 -45.80 -21.07 7.25
C MET A 1 -44.70 -20.25 6.59
N ALA A 2 -45.08 -19.23 5.83
CA ALA A 2 -44.14 -18.38 5.12
C ALA A 2 -43.50 -17.42 6.12
N GLU A 3 -42.20 -17.52 6.30
CA GLU A 3 -41.39 -16.58 7.09
C GLU A 3 -41.42 -15.20 6.43
N HIS A 4 -42.09 -14.28 7.08
CA HIS A 4 -42.11 -12.88 6.74
C HIS A 4 -40.77 -12.26 7.08
N ASN A 5 -39.89 -12.15 6.08
CA ASN A 5 -38.54 -11.54 6.20
C ASN A 5 -38.67 -10.01 6.06
N PRO A 6 -38.56 -9.21 7.13
CA PRO A 6 -38.73 -7.77 7.04
C PRO A 6 -37.48 -7.16 6.39
N LYS A 7 -37.64 -6.67 5.16
CA LYS A 7 -36.69 -5.87 4.35
C LYS A 7 -35.23 -6.37 4.42
N GLY A 8 -35.00 -7.43 3.64
CA GLY A 8 -33.78 -8.20 3.61
C GLY A 8 -32.50 -7.38 3.45
N THR A 9 -31.67 -7.50 4.45
CA THR A 9 -30.24 -7.31 4.28
C THR A 9 -29.75 -8.39 3.33
N LYS A 10 -29.55 -8.06 2.04
CA LYS A 10 -28.81 -8.96 1.14
C LYS A 10 -27.46 -9.20 1.80
N LYS A 11 -27.25 -10.38 2.41
CA LYS A 11 -25.91 -10.85 2.76
C LYS A 11 -25.13 -10.87 1.47
N GLN A 12 -24.03 -10.13 1.42
CA GLN A 12 -23.11 -10.23 0.29
C GLN A 12 -22.49 -11.62 0.34
N ASN A 13 -22.44 -12.32 -0.81
CA ASN A 13 -21.61 -13.50 -0.89
C ASN A 13 -20.17 -13.10 -0.55
N PHE A 14 -19.45 -13.92 0.20
CA PHE A 14 -18.08 -13.66 0.65
C PHE A 14 -17.17 -13.17 -0.49
N LEU A 15 -17.24 -13.81 -1.66
CA LEU A 15 -16.50 -13.44 -2.86
C LEU A 15 -16.88 -12.04 -3.38
N GLN A 16 -18.17 -11.69 -3.38
CA GLN A 16 -18.61 -10.35 -3.79
C GLN A 16 -18.13 -9.27 -2.83
N GLY A 17 -18.18 -9.54 -1.52
CA GLY A 17 -17.67 -8.62 -0.51
C GLY A 17 -16.17 -8.38 -0.62
N ALA A 18 -15.40 -9.45 -0.80
CA ALA A 18 -13.96 -9.38 -1.01
C ALA A 18 -13.59 -8.62 -2.30
N ALA A 19 -14.31 -8.88 -3.41
CA ALA A 19 -14.10 -8.17 -4.68
C ALA A 19 -14.39 -6.67 -4.56
N ILE A 20 -15.47 -6.26 -3.88
CA ILE A 20 -15.83 -4.85 -3.65
C ILE A 20 -14.73 -4.16 -2.84
N LEU A 21 -14.24 -4.80 -1.78
CA LEU A 21 -13.20 -4.24 -0.93
C LEU A 21 -11.87 -4.09 -1.69
N THR A 22 -11.49 -5.10 -2.47
CA THR A 22 -10.28 -5.08 -3.32
C THR A 22 -10.36 -3.98 -4.36
N PHE A 23 -11.48 -3.87 -5.08
CA PHE A 23 -11.69 -2.81 -6.06
C PHE A 23 -11.65 -1.41 -5.40
N GLY A 24 -12.31 -1.25 -4.25
CA GLY A 24 -12.25 -0.02 -3.46
C GLY A 24 -10.82 0.34 -3.07
N THR A 25 -10.03 -0.63 -2.62
CA THR A 25 -8.62 -0.42 -2.24
C THR A 25 -7.74 0.00 -3.43
N ILE A 26 -7.93 -0.62 -4.60
CA ILE A 26 -7.23 -0.23 -5.82
C ILE A 26 -7.57 1.20 -6.22
N LEU A 27 -8.87 1.55 -6.20
CA LEU A 27 -9.34 2.90 -6.51
C LEU A 27 -8.75 3.94 -5.57
N VAL A 28 -8.71 3.65 -4.26
CA VAL A 28 -8.09 4.52 -3.25
C VAL A 28 -6.61 4.74 -3.53
N LYS A 29 -5.86 3.70 -3.92
CA LYS A 29 -4.44 3.83 -4.28
C LYS A 29 -4.23 4.69 -5.53
N LEU A 30 -5.09 4.54 -6.54
CA LEU A 30 -5.06 5.38 -7.74
C LEU A 30 -5.37 6.83 -7.42
N ILE A 31 -6.42 7.11 -6.64
CA ILE A 31 -6.74 8.46 -6.17
C ILE A 31 -5.57 9.04 -5.35
N GLY A 32 -4.93 8.22 -4.52
CA GLY A 32 -3.76 8.62 -3.73
C GLY A 32 -2.58 9.06 -4.60
N ALA A 33 -2.30 8.35 -5.69
CA ALA A 33 -1.27 8.74 -6.65
C ALA A 33 -1.66 10.02 -7.40
N LEU A 34 -2.92 10.12 -7.87
CA LEU A 34 -3.46 11.33 -8.51
C LEU A 34 -3.46 12.55 -7.58
N TYR A 35 -3.53 12.36 -6.27
CA TYR A 35 -3.39 13.42 -5.29
C TYR A 35 -1.94 13.87 -5.12
N LYS A 36 -1.02 12.94 -4.98
CA LYS A 36 0.38 13.23 -4.67
C LYS A 36 1.11 13.96 -5.80
N ILE A 37 0.79 13.65 -7.05
CA ILE A 37 1.45 14.24 -8.21
C ILE A 37 1.18 15.76 -8.30
N PRO A 38 -0.07 16.26 -8.40
CA PRO A 38 -0.32 17.69 -8.44
C PRO A 38 0.06 18.40 -7.14
N MET A 39 -0.07 17.72 -5.99
CA MET A 39 0.36 18.30 -4.72
C MET A 39 1.84 18.64 -4.73
N ASN A 40 2.71 17.68 -5.09
CA ASN A 40 4.16 17.93 -5.17
C ASN A 40 4.48 19.06 -6.18
N ARG A 41 3.77 19.09 -7.31
CA ARG A 41 3.96 20.16 -8.32
C ARG A 41 3.62 21.56 -7.79
N ILE A 42 2.66 21.67 -6.87
CA ILE A 42 2.20 22.94 -6.30
C ILE A 42 3.06 23.39 -5.12
N ILE A 43 3.36 22.50 -4.16
CA ILE A 43 4.11 22.84 -2.94
C ILE A 43 5.61 22.58 -3.04
N GLY A 44 6.07 22.02 -4.16
CA GLY A 44 7.48 21.70 -4.37
C GLY A 44 7.98 20.53 -3.54
N THR A 45 9.27 20.24 -3.66
CA THR A 45 9.94 19.13 -2.96
C THR A 45 9.97 19.35 -1.45
N GLU A 46 10.16 20.58 -0.99
CA GLU A 46 10.20 20.94 0.43
C GLU A 46 8.85 20.68 1.11
N GLY A 47 7.76 21.29 0.61
CA GLY A 47 6.43 21.07 1.16
C GLY A 47 5.99 19.61 1.08
N PHE A 48 6.40 18.88 0.05
CA PHE A 48 6.16 17.45 -0.07
C PHE A 48 6.97 16.64 0.94
N GLY A 49 8.16 17.13 1.33
CA GLY A 49 8.96 16.58 2.41
C GLY A 49 8.22 16.70 3.75
N HIS A 50 7.80 17.91 4.16
CA HIS A 50 7.02 18.14 5.38
C HIS A 50 5.76 17.26 5.46
N PHE A 51 5.05 17.16 4.32
CA PHE A 51 3.89 16.27 4.21
C PHE A 51 4.24 14.81 4.52
N ASN A 52 5.31 14.24 3.92
CA ASN A 52 5.66 12.84 4.11
C ASN A 52 6.29 12.56 5.48
N VAL A 53 7.06 13.50 6.05
CA VAL A 53 7.54 13.42 7.45
C VAL A 53 6.36 13.27 8.41
N SER A 54 5.36 14.13 8.29
CA SER A 54 4.15 14.07 9.12
C SER A 54 3.37 12.76 8.92
N TYR A 55 3.32 12.27 7.68
CA TYR A 55 2.68 11.01 7.34
C TYR A 55 3.38 9.80 7.93
N SER A 56 4.70 9.83 8.11
CA SER A 56 5.45 8.72 8.75
C SER A 56 5.03 8.55 10.21
N ILE A 57 4.88 9.62 10.96
CA ILE A 57 4.37 9.61 12.35
C ILE A 57 2.92 9.11 12.39
N TYR A 58 2.08 9.69 11.52
CA TYR A 58 0.68 9.32 11.45
C TYR A 58 0.47 7.83 11.14
N ASN A 59 1.26 7.27 10.23
CA ASN A 59 1.14 5.86 9.86
C ASN A 59 1.41 4.92 11.03
N VAL A 60 2.31 5.28 11.96
CA VAL A 60 2.52 4.52 13.21
C VAL A 60 1.24 4.52 14.05
N LEU A 61 0.66 5.70 14.30
CA LEU A 61 -0.57 5.82 15.09
C LEU A 61 -1.78 5.20 14.37
N LEU A 62 -1.84 5.37 13.04
CA LEU A 62 -2.87 4.76 12.19
C LEU A 62 -2.84 3.23 12.32
N MET A 63 -1.67 2.58 12.25
CA MET A 63 -1.57 1.12 12.35
C MET A 63 -1.94 0.61 13.73
N ILE A 64 -1.58 1.33 14.79
CA ILE A 64 -2.03 1.01 16.15
C ILE A 64 -3.55 1.01 16.23
N SER A 65 -4.19 1.98 15.58
CA SER A 65 -5.64 2.18 15.65
C SER A 65 -6.44 1.35 14.64
N SER A 66 -5.89 1.12 13.43
CA SER A 66 -6.68 0.65 12.28
C SER A 66 -6.53 -0.83 11.93
N THR A 67 -5.57 -1.56 12.51
CA THR A 67 -5.30 -2.94 12.07
C THR A 67 -5.82 -3.98 13.04
N GLY A 68 -5.28 -4.07 14.23
CA GLY A 68 -5.60 -5.16 15.15
C GLY A 68 -7.02 -5.09 15.71
N LEU A 69 -7.45 -3.90 16.11
CA LEU A 69 -8.75 -3.71 16.74
C LEU A 69 -9.94 -3.97 15.80
N PRO A 70 -9.99 -3.46 14.55
CA PRO A 70 -11.10 -3.75 13.63
C PRO A 70 -11.20 -5.23 13.28
N ILE A 71 -10.06 -5.93 13.12
CA ILE A 71 -10.04 -7.37 12.86
C ILE A 71 -10.62 -8.13 14.04
N ALA A 72 -10.23 -7.77 15.27
CA ALA A 72 -10.75 -8.39 16.47
C ALA A 72 -12.26 -8.15 16.63
N VAL A 73 -12.73 -6.91 16.41
CA VAL A 73 -14.16 -6.56 16.42
C VAL A 73 -14.94 -7.35 15.37
N SER A 74 -14.43 -7.38 14.12
CA SER A 74 -15.06 -8.13 13.03
C SER A 74 -15.19 -9.62 13.35
N ARG A 75 -14.15 -10.23 13.90
CA ARG A 75 -14.16 -11.64 14.30
C ARG A 75 -15.18 -11.92 15.41
N MET A 76 -15.18 -11.12 16.49
CA MET A 76 -16.11 -11.30 17.60
C MET A 76 -17.56 -11.05 17.20
N ILE A 77 -17.81 -10.06 16.33
CA ILE A 77 -19.17 -9.80 15.80
C ILE A 77 -19.61 -10.92 14.88
N SER A 78 -18.74 -11.44 14.02
CA SER A 78 -19.04 -12.58 13.15
C SER A 78 -19.42 -13.82 13.96
N GLU A 79 -18.66 -14.11 15.03
CA GLU A 79 -18.97 -15.21 15.97
C GLU A 79 -20.35 -15.02 16.62
N ALA A 80 -20.60 -13.85 17.20
CA ALA A 80 -21.88 -13.54 17.84
C ALA A 80 -23.06 -13.57 16.85
N ASN A 81 -22.85 -13.11 15.62
CA ASN A 81 -23.85 -13.10 14.56
C ASN A 81 -24.17 -14.52 14.07
N THR A 82 -23.19 -15.42 13.98
CA THR A 82 -23.38 -16.83 13.64
C THR A 82 -24.21 -17.55 14.70
N LEU A 83 -24.04 -17.18 15.97
CA LEU A 83 -24.84 -17.69 17.08
C LEU A 83 -26.21 -17.01 17.19
N GLY A 84 -26.57 -16.11 16.27
CA GLY A 84 -27.84 -15.37 16.28
C GLY A 84 -27.97 -14.34 17.40
N ASN A 85 -26.92 -14.09 18.20
CA ASN A 85 -26.97 -13.24 19.38
C ASN A 85 -26.75 -11.74 19.03
N LYS A 86 -27.82 -11.09 18.56
CA LYS A 86 -27.79 -9.68 18.17
C LYS A 86 -27.49 -8.73 19.35
N ARG A 87 -27.88 -9.10 20.58
CA ARG A 87 -27.57 -8.35 21.78
C ARG A 87 -26.07 -8.31 22.05
N GLN A 88 -25.39 -9.46 21.90
CA GLN A 88 -23.92 -9.53 22.02
C GLN A 88 -23.23 -8.74 20.92
N VAL A 89 -23.72 -8.77 19.67
CA VAL A 89 -23.22 -7.95 18.56
C VAL A 89 -23.26 -6.46 18.91
N GLN A 90 -24.40 -5.96 19.40
CA GLN A 90 -24.51 -4.54 19.80
C GLN A 90 -23.59 -4.22 20.97
N LYS A 91 -23.47 -5.11 21.96
CA LYS A 91 -22.59 -4.93 23.10
C LYS A 91 -21.12 -4.83 22.67
N ILE A 92 -20.64 -5.73 21.80
CA ILE A 92 -19.28 -5.68 21.25
C ILE A 92 -19.05 -4.34 20.54
N TYR A 93 -19.97 -3.92 19.68
CA TYR A 93 -19.88 -2.65 18.98
C TYR A 93 -19.76 -1.45 19.93
N HIS A 94 -20.62 -1.34 20.94
CA HIS A 94 -20.57 -0.21 21.89
C HIS A 94 -19.31 -0.21 22.76
N ILE A 95 -18.82 -1.38 23.15
CA ILE A 95 -17.55 -1.51 23.87
C ILE A 95 -16.38 -1.09 22.96
N SER A 96 -16.37 -1.58 21.72
CA SER A 96 -15.33 -1.22 20.76
C SER A 96 -15.32 0.28 20.47
N LEU A 97 -16.49 0.89 20.22
CA LEU A 97 -16.60 2.32 19.95
C LEU A 97 -16.08 3.17 21.12
N ARG A 98 -16.40 2.81 22.37
CA ARG A 98 -15.86 3.50 23.56
C ARG A 98 -14.35 3.35 23.67
N LEU A 99 -13.84 2.14 23.48
CA LEU A 99 -12.41 1.86 23.54
C LEU A 99 -11.65 2.65 22.46
N PHE A 100 -12.12 2.60 21.22
CA PHE A 100 -11.55 3.35 20.09
C PHE A 100 -11.60 4.87 20.32
N LEU A 101 -12.70 5.37 20.89
CA LEU A 101 -12.83 6.79 21.20
C LEU A 101 -11.78 7.21 22.24
N VAL A 102 -11.60 6.42 23.32
CA VAL A 102 -10.57 6.71 24.34
C VAL A 102 -9.17 6.68 23.73
N ILE A 103 -8.83 5.64 22.98
CA ILE A 103 -7.53 5.54 22.30
C ILE A 103 -7.35 6.72 21.31
N GLY A 104 -8.37 7.03 20.52
CA GLY A 104 -8.34 8.13 19.58
C GLY A 104 -8.11 9.49 20.23
N VAL A 105 -8.80 9.78 21.34
CA VAL A 105 -8.61 11.03 22.10
C VAL A 105 -7.19 11.10 22.68
N ILE A 106 -6.69 10.02 23.27
CA ILE A 106 -5.34 9.99 23.85
C ILE A 106 -4.29 10.17 22.74
N CYS A 107 -4.36 9.39 21.65
CA CYS A 107 -3.37 9.46 20.56
C CYS A 107 -3.44 10.80 19.80
N SER A 108 -4.65 11.29 19.51
CA SER A 108 -4.86 12.60 18.86
C SER A 108 -4.38 13.74 19.76
N GLY A 109 -4.74 13.71 21.05
CA GLY A 109 -4.29 14.70 22.03
C GLY A 109 -2.78 14.68 22.21
N ALA A 110 -2.18 13.50 22.34
CA ALA A 110 -0.72 13.36 22.42
C ALA A 110 -0.04 13.90 21.16
N MET A 111 -0.52 13.55 19.96
CA MET A 111 0.03 14.04 18.71
C MET A 111 -0.06 15.57 18.59
N LEU A 112 -1.16 16.18 19.05
CA LEU A 112 -1.34 17.62 19.01
C LEU A 112 -0.45 18.35 20.04
N ILE A 113 -0.41 17.86 21.29
CA ILE A 113 0.38 18.47 22.38
C ILE A 113 1.87 18.35 22.11
N PHE A 114 2.32 17.18 21.62
CA PHE A 114 3.72 16.90 21.33
C PHE A 114 4.11 17.17 19.87
N ALA A 115 3.28 17.87 19.08
CA ALA A 115 3.57 18.16 17.68
C ALA A 115 4.94 18.84 17.47
N PRO A 116 5.37 19.87 18.25
CA PRO A 116 6.70 20.45 18.11
C PRO A 116 7.83 19.44 18.41
N GLN A 117 7.71 18.66 19.50
CA GLN A 117 8.72 17.66 19.87
C GLN A 117 8.80 16.52 18.86
N LEU A 118 7.67 16.13 18.26
CA LEU A 118 7.64 15.15 17.19
C LEU A 118 8.29 15.67 15.90
N ALA A 119 8.09 16.95 15.58
CA ALA A 119 8.73 17.61 14.45
C ALA A 119 10.26 17.68 14.64
N GLU A 120 10.72 18.08 15.83
CA GLU A 120 12.14 18.08 16.20
C GLU A 120 12.75 16.66 16.17
N LEU A 121 12.04 15.66 16.69
CA LEU A 121 12.48 14.25 16.65
C LEU A 121 12.68 13.77 15.22
N MET A 122 11.83 14.21 14.30
CA MET A 122 11.93 13.89 12.88
C MET A 122 12.95 14.77 12.13
N ARG A 123 13.64 15.68 12.84
CA ARG A 123 14.61 16.63 12.27
C ARG A 123 14.00 17.58 11.21
N ASP A 124 12.71 17.89 11.36
CA ASP A 124 11.96 18.76 10.48
C ASP A 124 11.02 19.65 11.31
N PRO A 125 11.50 20.75 11.90
CA PRO A 125 10.71 21.64 12.76
C PRO A 125 9.47 22.21 12.07
N ASP A 126 9.54 22.48 10.76
CA ASP A 126 8.45 23.06 9.99
C ASP A 126 7.31 22.06 9.69
N ALA A 127 7.54 20.76 9.88
CA ALA A 127 6.49 19.76 9.81
C ALA A 127 5.42 19.89 10.93
N VAL A 128 5.64 20.76 11.92
CA VAL A 128 4.69 20.97 13.03
C VAL A 128 3.28 21.30 12.57
N TYR A 129 3.12 22.13 11.53
CA TYR A 129 1.80 22.49 10.98
C TYR A 129 1.07 21.27 10.41
N ALA A 130 1.80 20.43 9.69
CA ALA A 130 1.28 19.22 9.09
C ALA A 130 0.95 18.15 10.15
N ILE A 131 1.80 17.99 11.19
CA ILE A 131 1.56 17.09 12.32
C ILE A 131 0.31 17.52 13.09
N ALA A 132 0.20 18.80 13.41
CA ALA A 132 -0.95 19.35 14.13
C ALA A 132 -2.26 19.20 13.34
N ALA A 133 -2.24 19.47 12.02
CA ALA A 133 -3.40 19.30 11.15
C ALA A 133 -3.85 17.83 11.03
N LEU A 134 -2.94 16.88 11.21
CA LEU A 134 -3.20 15.45 11.13
C LEU A 134 -3.69 14.83 12.45
N ALA A 135 -3.40 15.48 13.58
CA ALA A 135 -3.76 14.96 14.88
C ALA A 135 -5.26 14.64 15.03
N PRO A 136 -6.21 15.50 14.64
CA PRO A 136 -7.64 15.16 14.71
C PRO A 136 -8.04 13.96 13.83
N ALA A 137 -7.32 13.72 12.72
CA ALA A 137 -7.60 12.57 11.85
C ALA A 137 -7.47 11.24 12.60
N VAL A 138 -6.51 11.13 13.53
CA VAL A 138 -6.30 9.92 14.35
C VAL A 138 -7.56 9.56 15.14
N LEU A 139 -8.24 10.56 15.75
CA LEU A 139 -9.49 10.35 16.47
C LEU A 139 -10.59 9.81 15.55
N PHE A 140 -10.79 10.46 14.39
CA PHE A 140 -11.84 10.04 13.45
C PHE A 140 -11.54 8.69 12.80
N VAL A 141 -10.27 8.37 12.54
CA VAL A 141 -9.87 7.04 12.08
C VAL A 141 -10.21 5.97 13.12
N CYS A 142 -9.97 6.21 14.40
CA CYS A 142 -10.38 5.30 15.47
C CYS A 142 -11.89 5.04 15.42
N ILE A 143 -12.71 6.08 15.28
CA ILE A 143 -14.17 5.96 15.14
C ILE A 143 -14.53 5.15 13.89
N LEU A 144 -13.92 5.47 12.74
CA LEU A 144 -14.10 4.73 11.47
C LEU A 144 -13.83 3.24 11.64
N CYS A 145 -12.75 2.89 12.35
CA CYS A 145 -12.34 1.51 12.56
C CYS A 145 -13.36 0.70 13.36
N SER A 146 -14.05 1.31 14.32
CA SER A 146 -15.16 0.67 15.03
C SER A 146 -16.31 0.33 14.09
N PHE A 147 -16.72 1.26 13.24
CA PHE A 147 -17.78 1.02 12.25
C PHE A 147 -17.36 0.01 11.18
N ARG A 148 -16.12 0.12 10.66
CA ARG A 148 -15.58 -0.82 9.66
C ARG A 148 -15.56 -2.24 10.22
N GLY A 149 -15.06 -2.43 11.46
CA GLY A 149 -15.08 -3.71 12.14
C GLY A 149 -16.49 -4.28 12.33
N TYR A 150 -17.46 -3.41 12.67
CA TYR A 150 -18.87 -3.79 12.80
C TYR A 150 -19.48 -4.28 11.47
N PHE A 151 -19.31 -3.53 10.38
CA PHE A 151 -19.86 -3.91 9.08
C PHE A 151 -19.18 -5.14 8.49
N GLN A 152 -17.86 -5.24 8.61
CA GLN A 152 -17.10 -6.40 8.17
C GLN A 152 -17.49 -7.67 8.94
N GLY A 153 -17.71 -7.57 10.26
CA GLY A 153 -18.20 -8.68 11.07
C GLY A 153 -19.61 -9.14 10.71
N GLN A 154 -20.41 -8.29 10.10
CA GLN A 154 -21.71 -8.63 9.53
C GLN A 154 -21.65 -9.10 8.07
N GLN A 155 -20.45 -9.30 7.52
CA GLN A 155 -20.24 -9.67 6.11
C GLN A 155 -20.82 -8.64 5.12
N TYR A 156 -20.79 -7.36 5.48
CA TYR A 156 -21.26 -6.26 4.64
C TYR A 156 -20.11 -5.29 4.37
N MET A 157 -19.38 -5.52 3.26
CA MET A 157 -18.12 -4.84 2.94
C MET A 157 -18.32 -3.50 2.23
N THR A 158 -19.48 -3.28 1.57
CA THR A 158 -19.74 -2.05 0.80
C THR A 158 -19.53 -0.76 1.60
N PRO A 159 -20.04 -0.60 2.85
CA PRO A 159 -19.82 0.64 3.59
C PRO A 159 -18.34 0.91 3.85
N THR A 160 -17.55 -0.13 4.13
CA THR A 160 -16.11 0.00 4.32
C THR A 160 -15.43 0.52 3.04
N ALA A 161 -15.72 -0.09 1.88
CA ALA A 161 -15.14 0.33 0.61
C ALA A 161 -15.53 1.77 0.25
N VAL A 162 -16.83 2.12 0.37
CA VAL A 162 -17.31 3.48 0.08
C VAL A 162 -16.70 4.51 1.02
N SER A 163 -16.57 4.20 2.33
CA SER A 163 -15.93 5.11 3.29
C SER A 163 -14.46 5.41 2.94
N GLN A 164 -13.72 4.43 2.42
CA GLN A 164 -12.34 4.61 1.97
C GLN A 164 -12.26 5.49 0.72
N VAL A 165 -13.20 5.31 -0.22
CA VAL A 165 -13.28 6.16 -1.43
C VAL A 165 -13.63 7.59 -1.09
N ILE A 166 -14.60 7.82 -0.16
CA ILE A 166 -14.95 9.17 0.33
C ILE A 166 -13.72 9.85 0.94
N GLU A 167 -12.99 9.14 1.81
CA GLU A 167 -11.77 9.65 2.44
C GLU A 167 -10.73 10.06 1.39
N ALA A 168 -10.47 9.20 0.41
CA ALA A 168 -9.50 9.47 -0.66
C ALA A 168 -9.94 10.64 -1.58
N PHE A 169 -11.22 10.71 -1.90
CA PHE A 169 -11.78 11.78 -2.74
C PHE A 169 -11.75 13.13 -2.04
N CYS A 170 -12.14 13.20 -0.76
CA CYS A 170 -12.05 14.42 0.04
C CYS A 170 -10.60 14.89 0.18
N LYS A 171 -9.67 13.96 0.42
CA LYS A 171 -8.23 14.25 0.44
C LYS A 171 -7.78 14.92 -0.87
N LEU A 172 -8.20 14.38 -2.02
CA LEU A 172 -7.87 14.94 -3.33
C LEU A 172 -8.43 16.36 -3.50
N VAL A 173 -9.74 16.54 -3.29
CA VAL A 173 -10.42 17.82 -3.59
C VAL A 173 -10.12 18.87 -2.53
N ILE A 174 -10.32 18.55 -1.26
CA ILE A 174 -10.18 19.49 -0.15
C ILE A 174 -8.71 19.77 0.13
N GLY A 175 -7.84 18.74 0.07
CA GLY A 175 -6.41 18.88 0.30
C GLY A 175 -5.75 19.78 -0.74
N LEU A 176 -5.99 19.55 -2.04
CA LEU A 176 -5.46 20.42 -3.09
C LEU A 176 -6.09 21.83 -3.04
N GLY A 177 -7.40 21.91 -2.76
CA GLY A 177 -8.07 23.21 -2.61
C GLY A 177 -7.48 24.04 -1.46
N ALA A 178 -7.22 23.41 -0.31
CA ALA A 178 -6.60 24.08 0.84
C ALA A 178 -5.18 24.54 0.54
N VAL A 179 -4.38 23.73 -0.14
CA VAL A 179 -3.03 24.12 -0.60
C VAL A 179 -3.09 25.39 -1.46
N MET A 180 -3.95 25.40 -2.48
CA MET A 180 -4.08 26.56 -3.37
C MET A 180 -4.52 27.81 -2.61
N ILE A 181 -5.47 27.70 -1.67
CA ILE A 181 -5.95 28.83 -0.87
C ILE A 181 -4.82 29.37 0.02
N ILE A 182 -4.08 28.51 0.72
CA ILE A 182 -3.02 28.91 1.64
C ILE A 182 -1.89 29.63 0.90
N LEU A 183 -1.46 29.09 -0.25
CA LEU A 183 -0.43 29.74 -1.07
C LEU A 183 -0.91 31.08 -1.66
N ASN A 184 -2.17 31.17 -2.09
CA ASN A 184 -2.75 32.44 -2.58
C ASN A 184 -2.89 33.50 -1.48
N LEU A 185 -2.96 33.11 -0.21
CA LEU A 185 -2.92 34.00 0.94
C LEU A 185 -1.50 34.49 1.28
N GLY A 186 -0.48 34.02 0.53
CA GLY A 186 0.92 34.40 0.75
C GLY A 186 1.58 33.71 1.94
N MET A 187 0.97 32.60 2.44
CA MET A 187 1.56 31.76 3.49
C MET A 187 2.63 30.84 2.92
N GLY A 188 3.49 30.28 3.77
CA GLY A 188 4.62 29.47 3.37
C GLY A 188 4.25 28.04 2.93
N VAL A 189 5.26 27.32 2.44
CA VAL A 189 5.12 25.93 1.97
C VAL A 189 4.83 24.95 3.12
N ALA A 190 5.33 25.25 4.32
CA ALA A 190 5.08 24.45 5.52
C ALA A 190 3.60 24.46 5.93
N GLU A 191 2.98 25.66 5.93
CA GLU A 191 1.54 25.81 6.17
C GLU A 191 0.72 25.18 5.05
N ALA A 192 1.18 25.30 3.78
CA ALA A 192 0.52 24.65 2.66
C ALA A 192 0.56 23.11 2.78
N ALA A 193 1.65 22.53 3.28
CA ALA A 193 1.72 21.10 3.61
C ALA A 193 0.70 20.72 4.71
N GLY A 194 0.53 21.60 5.73
CA GLY A 194 -0.55 21.46 6.71
C GLY A 194 -1.94 21.50 6.07
N GLY A 195 -2.15 22.40 5.10
CA GLY A 195 -3.39 22.49 4.31
C GLY A 195 -3.68 21.21 3.51
N ALA A 196 -2.67 20.64 2.87
CA ALA A 196 -2.78 19.37 2.17
C ALA A 196 -3.32 18.26 3.09
N ILE A 197 -2.83 18.26 4.33
CA ILE A 197 -3.22 17.30 5.36
C ILE A 197 -4.62 17.55 5.92
N LEU A 198 -5.09 18.79 5.98
CA LEU A 198 -6.48 19.08 6.37
C LEU A 198 -7.48 18.32 5.50
N GLY A 199 -7.17 18.10 4.21
CA GLY A 199 -7.99 17.27 3.33
C GLY A 199 -8.14 15.83 3.83
N VAL A 200 -7.10 15.27 4.46
CA VAL A 200 -7.15 13.92 5.08
C VAL A 200 -8.07 13.96 6.30
N THR A 201 -7.85 14.93 7.18
CA THR A 201 -8.64 15.08 8.41
C THR A 201 -10.13 15.27 8.10
N ILE A 202 -10.46 16.17 7.20
CA ILE A 202 -11.86 16.42 6.78
C ILE A 202 -12.43 15.17 6.08
N GLY A 203 -11.63 14.50 5.24
CA GLY A 203 -12.03 13.26 4.59
C GLY A 203 -12.39 12.15 5.58
N THR A 204 -11.63 11.99 6.66
CA THR A 204 -11.94 11.02 7.72
C THR A 204 -13.23 11.38 8.47
N VAL A 205 -13.51 12.68 8.67
CA VAL A 205 -14.79 13.15 9.25
C VAL A 205 -15.96 12.77 8.36
N PHE A 206 -15.90 13.09 7.06
CA PHE A 206 -16.99 12.74 6.13
C PHE A 206 -17.20 11.23 6.02
N ALA A 207 -16.13 10.45 5.99
CA ALA A 207 -16.23 9.00 6.00
C ALA A 207 -16.87 8.47 7.29
N ALA A 208 -16.55 9.06 8.46
CA ALA A 208 -17.16 8.70 9.73
C ALA A 208 -18.65 9.05 9.77
N LEU A 209 -19.04 10.23 9.29
CA LEU A 209 -20.43 10.65 9.16
C LEU A 209 -21.24 9.73 8.22
N TYR A 210 -20.64 9.34 7.08
CA TYR A 210 -21.24 8.37 6.18
C TYR A 210 -21.49 7.03 6.85
N LEU A 211 -20.50 6.47 7.56
CA LEU A 211 -20.67 5.20 8.26
C LEU A 211 -21.69 5.28 9.41
N LEU A 212 -21.71 6.40 10.13
CA LEU A 212 -22.73 6.67 11.14
C LEU A 212 -24.15 6.72 10.53
N PHE A 213 -24.29 7.38 9.38
CA PHE A 213 -25.56 7.42 8.64
C PHE A 213 -26.01 6.02 8.23
N VAL A 214 -25.12 5.22 7.63
CA VAL A 214 -25.43 3.83 7.24
C VAL A 214 -25.77 2.98 8.46
N TYR A 215 -25.05 3.15 9.57
CA TYR A 215 -25.34 2.46 10.83
C TYR A 215 -26.74 2.79 11.34
N LYS A 216 -27.09 4.08 11.45
CA LYS A 216 -28.44 4.52 11.89
C LYS A 216 -29.54 4.00 10.98
N LYS A 217 -29.35 4.05 9.66
CA LYS A 217 -30.33 3.57 8.67
C LYS A 217 -30.58 2.05 8.76
N ARG A 218 -29.56 1.29 9.15
CA ARG A 218 -29.59 -0.18 9.22
C ARG A 218 -29.64 -0.72 10.64
N HIS A 219 -29.76 0.15 11.64
CA HIS A 219 -29.83 -0.28 13.02
C HIS A 219 -31.07 -1.16 13.24
N VAL A 220 -30.81 -2.43 13.56
CA VAL A 220 -31.87 -3.41 13.88
C VAL A 220 -32.25 -3.22 15.35
N ARG A 221 -33.50 -2.89 15.59
CA ARG A 221 -34.05 -2.87 16.96
C ARG A 221 -34.08 -4.28 17.52
N LEU A 222 -33.61 -4.46 18.75
CA LEU A 222 -33.66 -5.73 19.45
C LEU A 222 -35.11 -6.08 19.78
N THR A 223 -35.51 -7.29 19.45
CA THR A 223 -36.79 -7.86 19.91
C THR A 223 -36.68 -8.25 21.38
N GLU A 224 -37.83 -8.53 22.05
CA GLU A 224 -37.80 -8.98 23.44
C GLU A 224 -37.03 -10.32 23.58
N ALA A 225 -37.15 -11.20 22.60
CA ALA A 225 -36.35 -12.43 22.53
C ALA A 225 -34.86 -12.16 22.42
N ASP A 226 -34.46 -11.17 21.60
CA ASP A 226 -33.03 -10.77 21.49
C ASP A 226 -32.50 -10.19 22.82
N LYS A 227 -33.34 -9.45 23.58
CA LYS A 227 -32.98 -8.87 24.88
C LYS A 227 -32.82 -9.93 25.99
N ALA A 228 -33.51 -11.06 25.88
CA ALA A 228 -33.38 -12.18 26.82
C ALA A 228 -32.13 -13.01 26.64
N MET A 229 -31.43 -12.87 25.49
CA MET A 229 -30.21 -13.66 25.22
C MET A 229 -29.08 -13.34 26.19
N PRO A 230 -28.35 -14.38 26.65
CA PRO A 230 -27.20 -14.18 27.53
C PRO A 230 -26.08 -13.42 26.79
N VAL A 231 -25.43 -12.48 27.50
CA VAL A 231 -24.31 -11.70 26.97
C VAL A 231 -23.12 -11.79 27.92
N LYS A 232 -21.93 -11.89 27.37
CA LYS A 232 -20.67 -11.85 28.15
C LYS A 232 -20.57 -10.54 28.94
N SER A 233 -19.91 -10.56 30.08
CA SER A 233 -19.68 -9.33 30.86
C SER A 233 -18.87 -8.30 30.05
N THR A 234 -18.97 -7.01 30.40
CA THR A 234 -18.21 -5.96 29.72
C THR A 234 -16.70 -6.19 29.87
N ARG A 235 -16.26 -6.59 31.07
CA ARG A 235 -14.85 -6.89 31.38
C ARG A 235 -14.33 -8.05 30.54
N GLU A 236 -15.11 -9.11 30.41
CA GLU A 236 -14.76 -10.29 29.60
C GLU A 236 -14.69 -9.97 28.11
N THR A 237 -15.68 -9.21 27.60
CA THR A 237 -15.70 -8.77 26.19
C THR A 237 -14.51 -7.88 25.87
N THR A 238 -14.18 -6.92 26.74
CA THR A 238 -13.00 -6.05 26.57
C THR A 238 -11.70 -6.86 26.64
N LYS A 239 -11.57 -7.79 27.61
CA LYS A 239 -10.38 -8.65 27.72
C LYS A 239 -10.19 -9.52 26.47
N GLN A 240 -11.28 -10.10 25.95
CA GLN A 240 -11.24 -10.90 24.72
C GLN A 240 -10.84 -10.03 23.51
N LEU A 241 -11.42 -8.83 23.40
CA LEU A 241 -11.10 -7.88 22.32
C LEU A 241 -9.61 -7.51 22.34
N LEU A 242 -9.07 -7.11 23.49
CA LEU A 242 -7.67 -6.73 23.63
C LEU A 242 -6.72 -7.91 23.40
N ARG A 243 -7.07 -9.11 23.90
CA ARG A 243 -6.26 -10.32 23.67
C ARG A 243 -6.12 -10.67 22.18
N LEU A 244 -7.15 -10.40 21.38
CA LEU A 244 -7.10 -10.61 19.94
C LEU A 244 -6.41 -9.45 19.21
N ALA A 245 -6.67 -8.22 19.62
CA ALA A 245 -6.21 -7.02 18.93
C ALA A 245 -4.71 -6.74 19.15
N VAL A 246 -4.21 -6.86 20.37
CA VAL A 246 -2.84 -6.44 20.73
C VAL A 246 -1.76 -7.15 19.92
N PRO A 247 -1.75 -8.49 19.77
CA PRO A 247 -0.72 -9.17 18.96
C PRO A 247 -0.72 -8.72 17.49
N ILE A 248 -1.92 -8.55 16.91
CA ILE A 248 -2.06 -8.11 15.51
C ILE A 248 -1.56 -6.67 15.36
N THR A 249 -1.89 -5.80 16.32
CA THR A 249 -1.45 -4.40 16.33
C THR A 249 0.06 -4.29 16.44
N ILE A 250 0.69 -5.03 17.36
CA ILE A 250 2.16 -5.00 17.53
C ILE A 250 2.86 -5.42 16.24
N GLY A 251 2.39 -6.49 15.59
CA GLY A 251 2.96 -6.94 14.32
C GLY A 251 2.85 -5.91 13.20
N SER A 252 1.71 -5.24 13.09
CA SER A 252 1.46 -4.24 12.04
C SER A 252 2.14 -2.90 12.32
N ALA A 253 2.15 -2.46 13.59
CA ALA A 253 2.79 -1.22 13.99
C ALA A 253 4.31 -1.29 13.87
N GLY A 254 4.91 -2.46 14.09
CA GLY A 254 6.35 -2.66 13.97
C GLY A 254 6.91 -2.20 12.63
N LEU A 255 6.25 -2.54 11.51
CA LEU A 255 6.65 -2.11 10.17
C LEU A 255 6.60 -0.58 10.01
N GLN A 256 5.58 0.08 10.58
CA GLN A 256 5.45 1.53 10.48
C GLN A 256 6.45 2.27 11.38
N ILE A 257 6.82 1.67 12.50
CA ILE A 257 7.90 2.18 13.35
C ILE A 257 9.23 2.13 12.58
N PHE A 258 9.52 1.05 11.85
CA PHE A 258 10.70 0.99 10.97
C PHE A 258 10.70 2.11 9.92
N ASN A 259 9.57 2.36 9.26
CA ASN A 259 9.44 3.45 8.29
C ASN A 259 9.65 4.84 8.92
N ALA A 260 9.17 5.06 10.15
CA ALA A 260 9.38 6.31 10.85
C ALA A 260 10.86 6.50 11.27
N ILE A 261 11.50 5.43 11.75
CA ILE A 261 12.93 5.42 12.07
C ILE A 261 13.76 5.70 10.80
N ASP A 262 13.41 5.08 9.68
CA ASP A 262 14.02 5.30 8.37
C ASP A 262 13.97 6.79 7.98
N THR A 263 12.78 7.41 8.04
CA THR A 263 12.60 8.84 7.78
C THR A 263 13.48 9.70 8.71
N MET A 264 13.54 9.38 10.00
CA MET A 264 14.35 10.10 10.98
C MET A 264 15.85 9.96 10.67
N ILE A 265 16.31 8.77 10.28
CA ILE A 265 17.71 8.52 9.92
C ILE A 265 18.08 9.28 8.66
N ILE A 266 17.25 9.25 7.62
CA ILE A 266 17.50 9.97 6.37
C ILE A 266 17.66 11.47 6.67
N GLN A 267 16.71 12.07 7.37
CA GLN A 267 16.76 13.48 7.75
C GLN A 267 17.97 13.81 8.62
N GLY A 268 18.23 13.01 9.67
CA GLY A 268 19.35 13.22 10.57
C GLY A 268 20.71 13.08 9.88
N ARG A 269 20.89 12.07 9.02
CA ARG A 269 22.19 11.87 8.32
C ARG A 269 22.47 12.95 7.29
N LEU A 270 21.44 13.44 6.58
CA LEU A 270 21.61 14.56 5.66
C LEU A 270 22.03 15.85 6.38
N GLN A 271 21.51 16.07 7.59
CA GLN A 271 21.87 17.25 8.39
C GLN A 271 23.21 17.06 9.11
N ASP A 272 23.39 15.97 9.88
CA ASP A 272 24.51 15.81 10.80
C ASP A 272 25.82 15.39 10.05
N ALA A 273 25.73 14.59 8.98
CA ALA A 273 26.92 14.05 8.29
C ALA A 273 27.24 14.82 7.00
N ILE A 274 26.26 15.29 6.28
CA ILE A 274 26.44 16.06 5.03
C ILE A 274 26.52 17.56 5.31
N GLY A 275 25.90 18.04 6.43
CA GLY A 275 25.90 19.43 6.83
C GLY A 275 24.82 20.29 6.14
N LEU A 276 23.75 19.65 5.64
CA LEU A 276 22.63 20.36 5.04
C LEU A 276 21.77 21.04 6.11
N THR A 277 21.15 22.14 5.75
CA THR A 277 20.10 22.75 6.57
C THR A 277 18.89 21.82 6.66
N ALA A 278 18.04 22.01 7.68
CA ALA A 278 16.81 21.23 7.81
C ALA A 278 15.92 21.35 6.56
N GLN A 279 15.84 22.53 5.98
CA GLN A 279 15.07 22.80 4.77
C GLN A 279 15.61 22.03 3.55
N GLU A 280 16.91 22.06 3.31
CA GLU A 280 17.54 21.31 2.21
C GLU A 280 17.39 19.79 2.39
N ALA A 281 17.58 19.28 3.61
CA ALA A 281 17.41 17.88 3.92
C ALA A 281 15.95 17.43 3.67
N THR A 282 14.97 18.26 4.10
CA THR A 282 13.54 18.00 3.87
C THR A 282 13.19 18.05 2.38
N SER A 283 13.75 18.98 1.62
CA SER A 283 13.57 19.03 0.17
C SER A 283 14.13 17.78 -0.53
N MET A 284 15.32 17.32 -0.14
CA MET A 284 15.88 16.07 -0.67
C MET A 284 15.05 14.84 -0.29
N PHE A 285 14.56 14.78 0.95
CA PHE A 285 13.64 13.73 1.38
C PHE A 285 12.31 13.79 0.62
N GLY A 286 11.80 14.99 0.32
CA GLY A 286 10.63 15.20 -0.53
C GLY A 286 10.83 14.65 -1.94
N THR A 287 12.00 14.90 -2.53
CA THR A 287 12.39 14.37 -3.85
C THR A 287 12.41 12.82 -3.86
N TYR A 288 13.01 12.22 -2.84
CA TYR A 288 13.01 10.77 -2.66
C TYR A 288 11.58 10.22 -2.47
N SER A 289 10.78 10.86 -1.64
CA SER A 289 9.38 10.46 -1.39
C SER A 289 8.48 10.60 -2.63
N ALA A 290 8.79 11.55 -3.50
CA ALA A 290 8.13 11.72 -4.80
C ALA A 290 8.42 10.52 -5.72
N ALA A 291 9.69 10.12 -5.81
CA ALA A 291 10.09 8.93 -6.56
C ALA A 291 9.48 7.64 -5.99
N GLN A 292 9.34 7.52 -4.66
CA GLN A 292 8.66 6.40 -4.02
C GLN A 292 7.18 6.25 -4.44
N THR A 293 6.54 7.33 -4.85
CA THR A 293 5.15 7.27 -5.35
C THR A 293 5.06 6.39 -6.60
N PHE A 294 6.00 6.51 -7.53
CA PHE A 294 6.06 5.65 -8.73
C PHE A 294 6.52 4.23 -8.40
N TYR A 295 7.51 4.09 -7.52
CA TYR A 295 8.02 2.80 -7.07
C TYR A 295 6.93 1.87 -6.51
N MET A 296 5.93 2.44 -5.81
CA MET A 296 4.87 1.63 -5.19
C MET A 296 3.77 1.16 -6.15
N LEU A 297 3.63 1.77 -7.33
CA LEU A 297 2.53 1.46 -8.26
C LEU A 297 2.58 0.02 -8.81
N PRO A 298 3.72 -0.52 -9.27
CA PRO A 298 3.76 -1.88 -9.81
C PRO A 298 3.41 -2.95 -8.78
N SER A 299 3.88 -2.80 -7.53
CA SER A 299 3.53 -3.73 -6.44
C SER A 299 2.04 -3.75 -6.14
N ALA A 300 1.36 -2.60 -6.28
CA ALA A 300 -0.08 -2.51 -6.10
C ALA A 300 -0.87 -3.30 -7.16
N LEU A 301 -0.33 -3.45 -8.37
CA LEU A 301 -0.92 -4.28 -9.44
C LEU A 301 -0.71 -5.77 -9.18
N ILE A 302 0.38 -6.14 -8.52
CA ILE A 302 0.72 -7.55 -8.23
C ILE A 302 0.00 -8.07 -6.97
N ALA A 303 -0.31 -7.22 -6.01
CA ALA A 303 -0.94 -7.62 -4.76
C ALA A 303 -2.22 -8.47 -4.92
N PRO A 304 -3.18 -8.16 -5.83
CA PRO A 304 -4.35 -9.00 -6.06
C PRO A 304 -4.00 -10.39 -6.60
N LEU A 305 -2.99 -10.49 -7.49
CA LEU A 305 -2.51 -11.77 -8.01
C LEU A 305 -1.93 -12.62 -6.87
N ALA A 306 -1.09 -12.04 -6.03
CA ALA A 306 -0.51 -12.69 -4.88
C ALA A 306 -1.57 -13.23 -3.90
N ILE A 307 -2.62 -12.47 -3.63
CA ILE A 307 -3.73 -12.90 -2.77
C ILE A 307 -4.51 -14.06 -3.40
N SER A 308 -4.70 -14.06 -4.71
CA SER A 308 -5.51 -15.07 -5.42
C SER A 308 -4.88 -16.46 -5.43
N ILE A 309 -3.55 -16.57 -5.36
CA ILE A 309 -2.87 -17.87 -5.35
C ILE A 309 -2.97 -18.59 -4.00
N ILE A 310 -3.15 -17.86 -2.91
CA ILE A 310 -3.17 -18.47 -1.56
C ILE A 310 -4.22 -19.58 -1.45
N PRO A 311 -5.51 -19.36 -1.76
CA PRO A 311 -6.51 -20.42 -1.64
C PRO A 311 -6.27 -21.58 -2.64
N THR A 312 -5.79 -21.28 -3.85
CA THR A 312 -5.53 -22.30 -4.89
C THR A 312 -4.41 -23.25 -4.48
N VAL A 313 -3.29 -22.68 -3.99
CA VAL A 313 -2.15 -23.47 -3.49
C VAL A 313 -2.54 -24.24 -2.24
N THR A 314 -3.21 -23.61 -1.26
CA THR A 314 -3.64 -24.27 -0.02
C THR A 314 -4.58 -25.44 -0.31
N ALA A 315 -5.52 -25.31 -1.26
CA ALA A 315 -6.41 -26.41 -1.64
C ALA A 315 -5.64 -27.62 -2.23
N ALA A 316 -4.65 -27.36 -3.08
CA ALA A 316 -3.80 -28.42 -3.64
C ALA A 316 -2.95 -29.12 -2.58
N LEU A 317 -2.40 -28.36 -1.62
CA LEU A 317 -1.62 -28.89 -0.48
C LEU A 317 -2.47 -29.73 0.47
N THR A 318 -3.73 -29.35 0.71
CA THR A 318 -4.66 -30.13 1.53
C THR A 318 -4.90 -31.52 0.95
N LEU A 319 -4.78 -31.68 -0.37
CA LEU A 319 -4.87 -32.95 -1.09
C LEU A 319 -3.51 -33.66 -1.24
N ASN A 320 -2.45 -33.19 -0.57
CA ASN A 320 -1.06 -33.65 -0.71
C ASN A 320 -0.54 -33.65 -2.16
N ASN A 321 -1.12 -32.80 -3.03
CA ASN A 321 -0.72 -32.72 -4.43
C ASN A 321 0.24 -31.56 -4.65
N TYR A 322 1.51 -31.75 -4.29
CA TYR A 322 2.57 -30.74 -4.41
C TYR A 322 2.85 -30.32 -5.86
N ARG A 323 2.66 -31.22 -6.84
CA ARG A 323 2.81 -30.86 -8.27
C ARG A 323 1.74 -29.87 -8.70
N LYS A 324 0.49 -30.09 -8.29
CA LYS A 324 -0.64 -29.20 -8.59
C LYS A 324 -0.54 -27.88 -7.82
N ALA A 325 0.12 -27.82 -6.66
CA ALA A 325 0.41 -26.60 -5.94
C ALA A 325 1.47 -25.75 -6.63
N ARG A 326 2.50 -26.40 -7.21
CA ARG A 326 3.63 -25.71 -7.85
C ARG A 326 3.26 -24.95 -9.13
N ALA A 327 2.32 -25.43 -9.94
CA ALA A 327 1.93 -24.81 -11.20
C ALA A 327 1.42 -23.37 -11.01
N PRO A 328 0.44 -23.06 -10.13
CA PRO A 328 0.01 -21.71 -9.86
C PRO A 328 1.10 -20.84 -9.20
N GLU A 329 2.02 -21.43 -8.41
CA GLU A 329 3.15 -20.70 -7.85
C GLU A 329 4.12 -20.21 -8.95
N GLU A 330 4.50 -21.10 -9.87
CA GLU A 330 5.35 -20.75 -11.02
C GLU A 330 4.65 -19.73 -11.95
N SER A 331 3.33 -19.86 -12.15
CA SER A 331 2.52 -18.90 -12.89
C SER A 331 2.54 -17.52 -12.23
N ALA A 332 2.35 -17.46 -10.89
CA ALA A 332 2.40 -16.20 -10.17
C ALA A 332 3.79 -15.53 -10.22
N VAL A 333 4.86 -16.30 -10.11
CA VAL A 333 6.23 -15.80 -10.27
C VAL A 333 6.44 -15.26 -11.70
N ARG A 334 5.98 -15.98 -12.72
CA ARG A 334 6.07 -15.55 -14.12
C ARG A 334 5.27 -14.27 -14.38
N MET A 335 4.03 -14.19 -13.89
CA MET A 335 3.19 -12.99 -14.00
C MET A 335 3.82 -11.79 -13.28
N THR A 336 4.48 -12.04 -12.14
CA THR A 336 5.23 -11.01 -11.42
C THR A 336 6.42 -10.51 -12.22
N ALA A 337 7.18 -11.40 -12.84
CA ALA A 337 8.28 -11.03 -13.73
C ALA A 337 7.76 -10.27 -14.97
N LEU A 338 6.65 -10.71 -15.54
CA LEU A 338 6.01 -10.11 -16.72
C LEU A 338 5.53 -8.67 -16.48
N ILE A 339 5.16 -8.32 -15.26
CA ILE A 339 4.70 -6.97 -14.88
C ILE A 339 5.84 -6.18 -14.23
N GLY A 340 6.53 -6.77 -13.26
CA GLY A 340 7.52 -6.08 -12.43
C GLY A 340 8.77 -5.66 -13.20
N LEU A 341 9.29 -6.53 -14.10
CA LEU A 341 10.49 -6.23 -14.90
C LEU A 341 10.28 -5.02 -15.82
N PRO A 342 9.26 -5.00 -16.72
CA PRO A 342 9.08 -3.86 -17.61
C PRO A 342 8.71 -2.58 -16.87
N CYS A 343 7.93 -2.65 -15.79
CA CYS A 343 7.63 -1.48 -14.97
C CYS A 343 8.90 -0.93 -14.30
N GLY A 344 9.72 -1.79 -13.69
CA GLY A 344 10.96 -1.36 -13.04
C GLY A 344 11.97 -0.79 -14.03
N ALA A 345 12.19 -1.47 -15.15
CA ALA A 345 13.11 -1.02 -16.20
C ALA A 345 12.60 0.25 -16.90
N GLY A 346 11.29 0.36 -17.15
CA GLY A 346 10.68 1.57 -17.70
C GLY A 346 10.86 2.77 -16.79
N LEU A 347 10.65 2.60 -15.47
CA LEU A 347 10.92 3.64 -14.47
C LEU A 347 12.40 4.00 -14.39
N ALA A 348 13.31 3.04 -14.59
CA ALA A 348 14.73 3.31 -14.58
C ALA A 348 15.21 4.07 -15.83
N VAL A 349 14.76 3.65 -17.02
CA VAL A 349 15.17 4.25 -18.31
C VAL A 349 14.58 5.63 -18.52
N LEU A 350 13.32 5.82 -18.14
CA LEU A 350 12.58 7.09 -18.31
C LEU A 350 12.46 7.88 -17.00
N ALA A 351 13.39 7.71 -16.07
CA ALA A 351 13.32 8.27 -14.74
C ALA A 351 13.18 9.80 -14.73
N SER A 352 14.11 10.51 -15.38
CA SER A 352 14.07 11.97 -15.47
C SER A 352 12.87 12.49 -16.28
N PRO A 353 12.57 11.96 -17.49
CA PRO A 353 11.38 12.33 -18.25
C PRO A 353 10.06 12.19 -17.48
N ILE A 354 9.91 11.10 -16.74
CA ILE A 354 8.69 10.85 -15.95
C ILE A 354 8.54 11.89 -14.84
N GLN A 355 9.61 12.21 -14.13
CA GLN A 355 9.56 13.17 -13.02
C GLN A 355 9.38 14.61 -13.50
N GLU A 356 10.03 14.99 -14.61
CA GLU A 356 9.80 16.27 -15.24
C GLU A 356 8.34 16.44 -15.68
N PHE A 357 7.80 15.43 -16.35
CA PHE A 357 6.39 15.45 -16.76
C PHE A 357 5.44 15.52 -15.56
N ALA A 358 5.66 14.71 -14.54
CA ALA A 358 4.74 14.60 -13.40
C ALA A 358 4.82 15.82 -12.49
N TYR A 359 6.04 16.24 -12.14
CA TYR A 359 6.26 17.24 -11.10
C TYR A 359 6.70 18.61 -11.64
N GLY A 360 7.17 18.69 -12.87
CA GLY A 360 7.67 19.91 -13.48
C GLY A 360 8.98 20.40 -12.86
N TYR A 361 9.84 19.46 -12.42
CA TYR A 361 11.11 19.78 -11.81
C TYR A 361 12.05 20.47 -12.80
N ASP A 362 12.82 21.44 -12.30
CA ASP A 362 13.92 22.08 -13.02
C ASP A 362 15.12 21.14 -13.20
N ALA A 363 16.06 21.51 -14.06
CA ALA A 363 17.23 20.70 -14.37
C ALA A 363 18.08 20.36 -13.11
N GLY A 364 18.16 21.29 -12.15
CA GLY A 364 18.87 21.08 -10.89
C GLY A 364 18.25 19.98 -10.05
N THR A 365 16.94 20.05 -9.82
CA THR A 365 16.19 19.02 -9.08
C THR A 365 16.19 17.68 -9.83
N LEU A 366 16.07 17.68 -11.17
CA LEU A 366 16.08 16.47 -11.99
C LEU A 366 17.43 15.73 -11.93
N SER A 367 18.54 16.45 -11.77
CA SER A 367 19.88 15.83 -11.63
C SER A 367 19.97 14.93 -10.39
N VAL A 368 19.17 15.20 -9.37
CA VAL A 368 19.05 14.37 -8.14
C VAL A 368 17.89 13.39 -8.25
N ALA A 369 16.73 13.87 -8.68
CA ALA A 369 15.50 13.08 -8.73
C ALA A 369 15.58 11.91 -9.73
N GLY A 370 16.14 12.13 -10.93
CA GLY A 370 16.28 11.10 -11.96
C GLY A 370 17.00 9.85 -11.48
N PRO A 371 18.26 9.96 -10.99
CA PRO A 371 18.97 8.82 -10.43
C PRO A 371 18.26 8.12 -9.28
N ILE A 372 17.56 8.85 -8.40
CA ILE A 372 16.75 8.24 -7.32
C ILE A 372 15.68 7.34 -7.89
N LEU A 373 14.91 7.82 -8.87
CA LEU A 373 13.85 7.00 -9.49
C LEU A 373 14.43 5.84 -10.30
N ALA A 374 15.57 6.03 -10.94
CA ALA A 374 16.27 4.96 -11.66
C ALA A 374 16.68 3.82 -10.71
N LEU A 375 17.26 4.14 -9.56
CA LEU A 375 17.59 3.16 -8.52
C LEU A 375 16.32 2.49 -7.96
N LEU A 376 15.29 3.26 -7.64
CA LEU A 376 14.02 2.70 -7.19
C LEU A 376 13.35 1.81 -8.24
N GLY A 377 13.54 2.08 -9.54
CA GLY A 377 13.12 1.20 -10.63
C GLY A 377 13.71 -0.20 -10.50
N ILE A 378 14.98 -0.32 -10.08
CA ILE A 378 15.62 -1.61 -9.77
C ILE A 378 14.93 -2.26 -8.55
N ALA A 379 14.66 -1.48 -7.51
CA ALA A 379 13.99 -1.97 -6.31
C ALA A 379 12.57 -2.52 -6.58
N VAL A 380 11.84 -2.00 -7.60
CA VAL A 380 10.52 -2.50 -8.01
C VAL A 380 10.52 -4.00 -8.25
N ILE A 381 11.54 -4.52 -8.94
CA ILE A 381 11.64 -5.93 -9.32
C ILE A 381 11.68 -6.81 -8.06
N PHE A 382 12.54 -6.43 -7.10
CA PHE A 382 12.68 -7.14 -5.83
C PHE A 382 11.40 -7.03 -4.99
N ASN A 383 10.78 -5.85 -4.90
CA ASN A 383 9.57 -5.61 -4.13
C ASN A 383 8.36 -6.42 -4.66
N CYS A 384 8.22 -6.49 -5.97
CA CYS A 384 7.22 -7.33 -6.62
C CYS A 384 7.41 -8.81 -6.25
N MET A 385 8.66 -9.28 -6.26
CA MET A 385 8.99 -10.65 -5.87
C MET A 385 8.77 -10.90 -4.37
N VAL A 386 9.08 -9.95 -3.50
CA VAL A 386 8.75 -10.04 -2.07
C VAL A 386 7.26 -10.28 -1.87
N THR A 387 6.40 -9.55 -2.59
CA THR A 387 4.94 -9.68 -2.50
C THR A 387 4.47 -11.11 -2.81
N VAL A 388 4.98 -11.71 -3.89
CA VAL A 388 4.58 -13.06 -4.31
C VAL A 388 5.21 -14.15 -3.45
N THR A 389 6.50 -14.03 -3.10
CA THR A 389 7.15 -15.03 -2.24
C THR A 389 6.53 -15.06 -0.84
N ASN A 390 6.11 -13.91 -0.31
CA ASN A 390 5.34 -13.84 0.93
C ASN A 390 4.01 -14.60 0.81
N ALA A 391 3.28 -14.43 -0.30
CA ALA A 391 2.01 -15.12 -0.52
C ALA A 391 2.20 -16.64 -0.64
N ILE A 392 3.23 -17.10 -1.34
CA ILE A 392 3.56 -18.54 -1.46
C ILE A 392 3.86 -19.12 -0.07
N LEU A 393 4.72 -18.49 0.73
CA LEU A 393 5.04 -18.93 2.09
C LEU A 393 3.80 -18.96 2.99
N GLN A 394 2.91 -17.97 2.88
CA GLN A 394 1.64 -17.94 3.61
C GLN A 394 0.72 -19.08 3.19
N ALA A 395 0.62 -19.40 1.90
CA ALA A 395 -0.17 -20.51 1.37
C ALA A 395 0.30 -21.87 1.91
N HIS A 396 1.60 -22.03 2.14
CA HIS A 396 2.21 -23.20 2.78
C HIS A 396 2.14 -23.17 4.32
N GLY A 397 1.40 -22.24 4.92
CA GLY A 397 1.26 -22.10 6.38
C GLY A 397 2.50 -21.55 7.10
N LYS A 398 3.53 -21.10 6.36
CA LYS A 398 4.77 -20.53 6.92
C LYS A 398 4.62 -19.04 7.18
N VAL A 399 3.53 -18.61 7.82
CA VAL A 399 3.14 -17.19 8.02
C VAL A 399 4.19 -16.39 8.81
N ASN A 400 4.97 -17.02 9.66
CA ASN A 400 5.99 -16.38 10.47
C ASN A 400 7.25 -16.00 9.67
N VAL A 401 7.55 -16.73 8.59
CA VAL A 401 8.78 -16.50 7.79
C VAL A 401 8.80 -15.09 7.20
N PRO A 402 7.76 -14.61 6.51
CA PRO A 402 7.70 -13.23 6.03
C PRO A 402 7.91 -12.17 7.12
N ILE A 403 7.45 -12.43 8.34
CA ILE A 403 7.64 -11.51 9.47
C ILE A 403 9.12 -11.40 9.83
N TYR A 404 9.81 -12.53 10.00
CA TYR A 404 11.24 -12.54 10.33
C TYR A 404 12.10 -11.97 9.18
N THR A 405 11.82 -12.33 7.93
CA THR A 405 12.58 -11.82 6.79
C THR A 405 12.41 -10.32 6.61
N THR A 406 11.20 -9.79 6.88
CA THR A 406 10.94 -8.35 6.85
C THR A 406 11.65 -7.61 8.00
N LEU A 407 11.71 -8.20 9.21
CA LEU A 407 12.48 -7.61 10.32
C LEU A 407 13.97 -7.55 9.99
N VAL A 408 14.55 -8.62 9.44
CA VAL A 408 15.96 -8.63 9.02
C VAL A 408 16.19 -7.61 7.91
N GLY A 409 15.30 -7.56 6.91
CA GLY A 409 15.36 -6.55 5.84
C GLY A 409 15.32 -5.12 6.40
N GLY A 410 14.43 -4.86 7.37
CA GLY A 410 14.31 -3.55 8.02
C GLY A 410 15.58 -3.13 8.74
N ILE A 411 16.26 -4.06 9.43
CA ILE A 411 17.55 -3.79 10.07
C ILE A 411 18.61 -3.47 9.01
N VAL A 412 18.65 -4.24 7.91
CA VAL A 412 19.58 -3.98 6.80
C VAL A 412 19.32 -2.61 6.18
N ASN A 413 18.05 -2.23 5.98
CA ASN A 413 17.67 -0.91 5.49
C ASN A 413 18.25 0.20 6.37
N ILE A 414 17.96 0.17 7.67
CA ILE A 414 18.45 1.15 8.65
C ILE A 414 19.98 1.26 8.65
N VAL A 415 20.68 0.13 8.63
CA VAL A 415 22.16 0.14 8.61
C VAL A 415 22.69 0.72 7.30
N THR A 416 22.09 0.35 6.18
CA THR A 416 22.49 0.84 4.86
C THR A 416 22.24 2.34 4.73
N ASP A 417 21.08 2.85 5.18
CA ASP A 417 20.76 4.27 5.22
C ASP A 417 21.76 5.03 6.06
N TYR A 418 22.00 4.56 7.29
CA TYR A 418 22.93 5.22 8.22
C TYR A 418 24.33 5.36 7.65
N VAL A 419 24.83 4.32 6.97
CA VAL A 419 26.17 4.30 6.40
C VAL A 419 26.24 5.10 5.10
N LEU A 420 25.38 4.82 4.13
CA LEU A 420 25.50 5.36 2.77
C LEU A 420 25.09 6.83 2.67
N ILE A 421 24.03 7.25 3.39
CA ILE A 421 23.62 8.65 3.36
C ILE A 421 24.69 9.56 3.99
N GLY A 422 25.48 9.04 4.94
CA GLY A 422 26.58 9.79 5.54
C GLY A 422 27.80 9.99 4.63
N ILE A 423 27.83 9.40 3.44
CA ILE A 423 28.92 9.56 2.46
C ILE A 423 28.54 10.69 1.50
N GLY A 424 29.29 11.79 1.50
CA GLY A 424 28.97 13.00 0.73
C GLY A 424 28.77 12.79 -0.77
N ALA A 425 29.45 11.81 -1.39
CA ALA A 425 29.25 11.47 -2.81
C ALA A 425 27.96 10.67 -3.08
N ILE A 426 27.39 10.02 -2.07
CA ILE A 426 26.20 9.16 -2.20
C ILE A 426 24.95 9.91 -1.69
N HIS A 427 25.06 10.59 -0.54
CA HIS A 427 23.99 11.33 0.14
C HIS A 427 22.61 10.68 0.00
N ILE A 428 21.59 11.37 -0.51
CA ILE A 428 20.19 10.87 -0.61
C ILE A 428 20.04 9.62 -1.50
N TYR A 429 20.97 9.35 -2.42
CA TYR A 429 20.94 8.09 -3.21
C TYR A 429 21.09 6.86 -2.32
N GLY A 430 21.74 7.00 -1.15
CA GLY A 430 21.82 5.98 -0.12
C GLY A 430 20.46 5.40 0.27
N ALA A 431 19.44 6.24 0.38
CA ALA A 431 18.08 5.82 0.70
C ALA A 431 17.45 4.92 -0.39
N ALA A 432 17.70 5.23 -1.66
CA ALA A 432 17.26 4.36 -2.76
C ALA A 432 18.03 3.02 -2.78
N ILE A 433 19.33 3.04 -2.50
CA ILE A 433 20.16 1.82 -2.41
C ILE A 433 19.73 0.97 -1.19
N ALA A 434 19.41 1.60 -0.07
CA ALA A 434 18.89 0.90 1.11
C ALA A 434 17.55 0.22 0.81
N THR A 435 16.66 0.88 0.06
CA THR A 435 15.40 0.27 -0.41
C THR A 435 15.65 -0.95 -1.31
N ILE A 436 16.65 -0.89 -2.21
CA ILE A 436 17.06 -2.06 -3.02
C ILE A 436 17.54 -3.18 -2.10
N SER A 437 18.43 -2.86 -1.17
CA SER A 437 19.04 -3.83 -0.23
C SER A 437 17.96 -4.48 0.65
N TYR A 438 17.02 -3.69 1.17
CA TYR A 438 15.86 -4.15 1.91
C TYR A 438 15.06 -5.19 1.15
N CYS A 439 14.61 -4.84 -0.05
CA CYS A 439 13.78 -5.73 -0.86
C CYS A 439 14.56 -6.97 -1.33
N ALA A 440 15.82 -6.82 -1.71
CA ALA A 440 16.68 -7.91 -2.14
C ALA A 440 16.91 -8.92 -1.00
N VAL A 441 17.27 -8.45 0.19
CA VAL A 441 17.49 -9.33 1.36
C VAL A 441 16.22 -10.11 1.70
N ILE A 442 15.07 -9.47 1.75
CA ILE A 442 13.81 -10.17 2.02
C ILE A 442 13.53 -11.22 0.94
N MET A 443 13.67 -10.85 -0.34
CA MET A 443 13.44 -11.78 -1.44
C MET A 443 14.37 -13.00 -1.35
N PHE A 444 15.66 -12.79 -1.14
CA PHE A 444 16.62 -13.90 -1.03
C PHE A 444 16.35 -14.79 0.17
N LEU A 445 16.02 -14.21 1.34
CA LEU A 445 15.67 -14.96 2.53
C LEU A 445 14.37 -15.76 2.35
N ASN A 446 13.36 -15.17 1.68
CA ASN A 446 12.14 -15.88 1.34
C ASN A 446 12.40 -17.05 0.40
N ILE A 447 13.18 -16.84 -0.67
CA ILE A 447 13.57 -17.89 -1.63
C ILE A 447 14.34 -19.01 -0.90
N PHE A 448 15.30 -18.65 -0.06
CA PHE A 448 16.04 -19.61 0.75
C PHE A 448 15.12 -20.43 1.67
N ALA A 449 14.20 -19.74 2.36
CA ALA A 449 13.21 -20.40 3.22
C ALA A 449 12.29 -21.33 2.43
N MET A 450 11.86 -20.93 1.21
CA MET A 450 11.07 -21.79 0.32
C MET A 450 11.84 -23.05 -0.06
N HIS A 451 13.09 -22.92 -0.49
CA HIS A 451 13.94 -24.09 -0.85
C HIS A 451 14.18 -25.04 0.33
N ARG A 452 14.26 -24.51 1.55
CA ARG A 452 14.51 -25.33 2.74
C ARG A 452 13.26 -25.97 3.33
N SER A 453 12.09 -25.34 3.18
CA SER A 453 10.88 -25.72 3.93
C SER A 453 9.73 -26.23 3.07
N LEU A 454 9.84 -26.18 1.73
CA LEU A 454 8.84 -26.71 0.82
C LEU A 454 9.32 -27.98 0.16
N ASP A 455 8.44 -28.99 0.06
CA ASP A 455 8.77 -30.29 -0.56
C ASP A 455 9.09 -30.16 -2.05
N LEU A 456 8.40 -29.22 -2.74
CA LEU A 456 8.60 -29.00 -4.17
C LEU A 456 8.56 -27.48 -4.49
N PRO A 457 9.65 -26.73 -4.26
CA PRO A 457 9.67 -25.29 -4.48
C PRO A 457 9.54 -24.93 -5.97
N PRO A 458 8.92 -23.75 -6.30
CA PRO A 458 8.79 -23.28 -7.67
C PRO A 458 10.15 -22.93 -8.30
N ARG A 459 10.27 -23.14 -9.62
CA ARG A 459 11.48 -22.84 -10.41
C ARG A 459 11.55 -21.36 -10.78
N ILE A 460 11.94 -20.51 -9.84
CA ILE A 460 11.91 -19.05 -9.99
C ILE A 460 12.76 -18.56 -11.16
N LEU A 461 14.02 -18.94 -11.25
CA LEU A 461 14.94 -18.48 -12.28
C LEU A 461 14.45 -18.77 -13.71
N LYS A 462 13.86 -19.95 -13.92
CA LYS A 462 13.31 -20.34 -15.24
C LYS A 462 12.23 -19.38 -15.72
N GLN A 463 11.45 -18.81 -14.80
CA GLN A 463 10.34 -17.90 -15.14
C GLN A 463 10.83 -16.50 -15.51
N PHE A 464 12.05 -16.12 -15.15
CA PHE A 464 12.60 -14.79 -15.40
C PHE A 464 13.32 -14.64 -16.76
N VAL A 465 13.88 -15.71 -17.33
CA VAL A 465 14.77 -15.63 -18.50
C VAL A 465 14.09 -14.92 -19.69
N LYS A 466 12.89 -15.37 -20.08
CA LYS A 466 12.17 -14.79 -21.21
C LYS A 466 11.68 -13.35 -20.95
N PRO A 467 11.07 -13.04 -19.79
CA PRO A 467 10.70 -11.67 -19.44
C PRO A 467 11.88 -10.70 -19.39
N ILE A 468 13.08 -11.11 -18.94
CA ILE A 468 14.28 -10.27 -18.95
C ILE A 468 14.66 -9.89 -20.38
N VAL A 469 14.69 -10.84 -21.33
CA VAL A 469 14.98 -10.57 -22.74
C VAL A 469 13.97 -9.59 -23.33
N ALA A 470 12.67 -9.83 -23.10
CA ALA A 470 11.61 -8.96 -23.56
C ALA A 470 11.74 -7.53 -23.00
N THR A 471 12.08 -7.42 -21.71
CA THR A 471 12.27 -6.14 -21.02
C THR A 471 13.51 -5.41 -21.54
N ALA A 472 14.62 -6.10 -21.80
CA ALA A 472 15.83 -5.49 -22.36
C ALA A 472 15.55 -4.86 -23.74
N VAL A 473 14.87 -5.58 -24.63
CA VAL A 473 14.48 -5.05 -25.95
C VAL A 473 13.52 -3.86 -25.82
N MET A 474 12.53 -3.96 -24.93
CA MET A 474 11.62 -2.86 -24.60
C MET A 474 12.38 -1.62 -24.11
N SER A 475 13.35 -1.78 -23.21
CA SER A 475 14.12 -0.68 -22.62
C SER A 475 14.92 0.07 -23.67
N VAL A 476 15.58 -0.67 -24.58
CA VAL A 476 16.30 -0.07 -25.73
C VAL A 476 15.33 0.67 -26.63
N GLY A 477 14.18 0.08 -26.98
CA GLY A 477 13.14 0.71 -27.77
C GLY A 477 12.58 1.99 -27.14
N ALA A 478 12.36 1.95 -25.82
CA ALA A 478 11.89 3.10 -25.04
C ALA A 478 12.92 4.26 -25.07
N TYR A 479 14.18 3.96 -24.82
CA TYR A 479 15.26 4.95 -24.84
C TYR A 479 15.45 5.59 -26.21
N LEU A 480 15.58 4.77 -27.25
CA LEU A 480 15.78 5.25 -28.63
C LEU A 480 14.59 6.08 -29.12
N SER A 481 13.36 5.67 -28.83
CA SER A 481 12.16 6.43 -29.21
C SER A 481 12.06 7.75 -28.44
N TYR A 482 12.48 7.79 -27.17
CA TYR A 482 12.52 9.01 -26.39
C TYR A 482 13.50 10.03 -26.99
N GLU A 483 14.75 9.63 -27.24
CA GLU A 483 15.78 10.49 -27.84
C GLU A 483 15.36 10.99 -29.24
N ALA A 484 14.82 10.08 -30.07
CA ALA A 484 14.38 10.43 -31.41
C ALA A 484 13.23 11.46 -31.41
N VAL A 485 12.22 11.28 -30.58
CA VAL A 485 11.09 12.22 -30.50
C VAL A 485 11.50 13.52 -29.84
N LEU A 486 12.37 13.48 -28.83
CA LEU A 486 12.88 14.68 -28.17
C LEU A 486 13.69 15.54 -29.14
N SER A 487 14.57 14.94 -29.95
CA SER A 487 15.36 15.65 -30.97
C SER A 487 14.51 16.26 -32.09
N LEU A 488 13.40 15.60 -32.44
CA LEU A 488 12.50 16.08 -33.51
C LEU A 488 11.52 17.15 -33.07
N LEU A 489 10.94 17.01 -31.88
CA LEU A 489 9.83 17.85 -31.40
C LEU A 489 10.23 18.82 -30.28
N GLY A 490 11.38 18.64 -29.64
CA GLY A 490 11.87 19.48 -28.52
C GLY A 490 10.97 19.46 -27.27
N SER A 491 10.00 18.54 -27.19
CA SER A 491 9.04 18.46 -26.09
C SER A 491 9.21 17.16 -25.30
N ASN A 492 9.65 17.29 -24.04
CA ASN A 492 9.79 16.16 -23.13
C ASN A 492 8.46 15.40 -22.94
N THR A 493 7.35 16.11 -22.80
CA THR A 493 6.02 15.51 -22.60
C THR A 493 5.63 14.56 -23.75
N LEU A 494 5.80 15.04 -25.00
CA LEU A 494 5.48 14.23 -26.18
C LEU A 494 6.47 13.09 -26.34
N ALA A 495 7.75 13.32 -26.13
CA ALA A 495 8.80 12.31 -26.19
C ALA A 495 8.54 11.19 -25.18
N MET A 496 8.22 11.54 -23.93
CA MET A 496 7.91 10.58 -22.87
C MET A 496 6.65 9.76 -23.20
N LEU A 497 5.55 10.40 -23.61
CA LEU A 497 4.31 9.70 -23.94
C LEU A 497 4.48 8.76 -25.14
N CYS A 498 5.15 9.21 -26.19
CA CYS A 498 5.47 8.37 -27.35
C CYS A 498 6.35 7.19 -26.95
N SER A 499 7.39 7.44 -26.13
CA SER A 499 8.28 6.39 -25.63
C SER A 499 7.54 5.32 -24.82
N VAL A 500 6.61 5.72 -23.94
CA VAL A 500 5.79 4.77 -23.18
C VAL A 500 4.92 3.92 -24.13
N VAL A 501 4.29 4.53 -25.15
CA VAL A 501 3.48 3.79 -26.13
C VAL A 501 4.35 2.80 -26.91
N VAL A 502 5.52 3.22 -27.37
CA VAL A 502 6.48 2.34 -28.08
C VAL A 502 6.96 1.22 -27.15
N ALA A 503 7.29 1.53 -25.90
CA ALA A 503 7.68 0.53 -24.92
C ALA A 503 6.61 -0.55 -24.73
N VAL A 504 5.36 -0.15 -24.53
CA VAL A 504 4.23 -1.08 -24.39
C VAL A 504 4.04 -1.92 -25.65
N ALA A 505 4.11 -1.33 -26.84
CA ALA A 505 3.96 -2.04 -28.11
C ALA A 505 5.10 -3.06 -28.32
N VAL A 506 6.36 -2.63 -28.14
CA VAL A 506 7.54 -3.50 -28.27
C VAL A 506 7.47 -4.66 -27.26
N TYR A 507 7.11 -4.36 -25.99
CA TYR A 507 6.97 -5.38 -24.96
C TYR A 507 5.88 -6.39 -25.29
N ALA A 508 4.71 -5.94 -25.74
CA ALA A 508 3.61 -6.82 -26.15
C ALA A 508 4.00 -7.75 -27.30
N VAL A 509 4.73 -7.21 -28.30
CA VAL A 509 5.27 -8.01 -29.41
C VAL A 509 6.26 -9.05 -28.90
N MET A 510 7.19 -8.67 -28.01
CA MET A 510 8.18 -9.60 -27.45
C MET A 510 7.52 -10.68 -26.59
N VAL A 511 6.51 -10.35 -25.78
CA VAL A 511 5.73 -11.33 -25.01
C VAL A 511 5.08 -12.36 -25.91
N TYR A 512 4.52 -11.90 -27.05
CA TYR A 512 3.92 -12.78 -28.06
C TYR A 512 4.96 -13.66 -28.77
N LEU A 513 6.06 -13.10 -29.24
CA LEU A 513 7.13 -13.81 -29.97
C LEU A 513 7.83 -14.87 -29.10
N LEU A 514 8.15 -14.53 -27.86
CA LEU A 514 8.84 -15.43 -26.92
C LEU A 514 7.88 -16.43 -26.26
N LYS A 515 6.57 -16.33 -26.53
CA LYS A 515 5.53 -17.17 -25.91
C LYS A 515 5.72 -17.27 -24.40
N ILE A 516 5.74 -16.09 -23.73
CA ILE A 516 6.00 -16.02 -22.29
C ILE A 516 4.79 -16.50 -21.50
N VAL A 517 3.59 -16.11 -21.92
CA VAL A 517 2.32 -16.44 -21.26
C VAL A 517 1.93 -17.88 -21.60
N THR A 518 1.59 -18.66 -20.57
CA THR A 518 1.11 -20.05 -20.69
C THR A 518 -0.40 -20.14 -20.49
N TRP A 519 -0.98 -21.31 -20.77
CA TRP A 519 -2.41 -21.54 -20.54
C TRP A 519 -2.80 -21.38 -19.06
N GLY A 520 -1.99 -21.88 -18.15
CA GLY A 520 -2.20 -21.72 -16.70
C GLY A 520 -2.23 -20.24 -16.27
N ASP A 521 -1.45 -19.35 -16.92
CA ASP A 521 -1.48 -17.92 -16.63
C ASP A 521 -2.79 -17.28 -17.05
N CYS A 522 -3.33 -17.70 -18.20
CA CYS A 522 -4.62 -17.21 -18.68
C CYS A 522 -5.76 -17.56 -17.72
N GLN A 523 -5.71 -18.72 -17.05
CA GLN A 523 -6.74 -19.13 -16.09
C GLN A 523 -6.80 -18.23 -14.83
N LEU A 524 -5.70 -17.57 -14.48
CA LEU A 524 -5.65 -16.61 -13.37
C LEU A 524 -6.23 -15.24 -13.73
N LEU A 525 -6.49 -14.97 -15.00
CA LEU A 525 -6.98 -13.69 -15.49
C LEU A 525 -8.49 -13.74 -15.82
N PRO A 526 -9.23 -12.64 -15.62
CA PRO A 526 -10.61 -12.55 -16.06
C PRO A 526 -10.69 -12.64 -17.60
N LYS A 527 -11.68 -13.36 -18.13
CA LYS A 527 -11.84 -13.66 -19.58
C LYS A 527 -10.71 -14.52 -20.16
N SER A 528 -10.30 -15.55 -19.43
CA SER A 528 -9.23 -16.50 -19.77
C SER A 528 -9.24 -16.99 -21.22
N GLU A 529 -10.40 -17.42 -21.74
CA GLU A 529 -10.55 -17.94 -23.10
C GLU A 529 -10.27 -16.89 -24.18
N THR A 530 -10.67 -15.63 -23.97
CA THR A 530 -10.43 -14.54 -24.92
C THR A 530 -8.95 -14.21 -25.00
N ILE A 531 -8.27 -14.12 -23.83
CA ILE A 531 -6.84 -13.84 -23.74
C ILE A 531 -6.03 -14.99 -24.36
N ALA A 532 -6.36 -16.24 -24.04
CA ALA A 532 -5.70 -17.42 -24.61
C ALA A 532 -5.86 -17.49 -26.15
N ARG A 533 -7.04 -17.12 -26.67
CA ARG A 533 -7.29 -17.06 -28.12
C ARG A 533 -6.45 -15.97 -28.81
N ILE A 534 -6.34 -14.77 -28.22
CA ILE A 534 -5.53 -13.67 -28.75
C ILE A 534 -4.05 -14.06 -28.76
N LEU A 535 -3.55 -14.66 -27.69
CA LEU A 535 -2.15 -15.08 -27.55
C LEU A 535 -1.85 -16.42 -28.22
N LYS A 536 -2.85 -17.07 -28.83
CA LYS A 536 -2.74 -18.40 -29.46
C LYS A 536 -2.12 -19.47 -28.54
N VAL A 537 -2.43 -19.42 -27.27
CA VAL A 537 -1.97 -20.38 -26.26
C VAL A 537 -2.98 -21.53 -26.18
N LYS A 538 -2.48 -22.77 -26.28
CA LYS A 538 -3.28 -23.98 -26.13
C LYS A 538 -2.94 -24.67 -24.81
N PRO A 539 -3.88 -25.41 -24.19
CA PRO A 539 -3.56 -26.30 -23.08
C PRO A 539 -2.46 -27.29 -23.49
N THR A 540 -1.53 -27.52 -22.59
CA THR A 540 -0.46 -28.52 -22.74
C THR A 540 -0.82 -29.76 -21.92
N GLU A 541 -0.24 -30.94 -22.24
CA GLU A 541 -0.48 -32.19 -21.51
C GLU A 541 -0.12 -32.10 -20.01
N GLU A 542 0.66 -31.10 -19.59
CA GLU A 542 0.95 -30.79 -18.17
C GLU A 542 -0.19 -30.00 -17.50
N ASP A 543 -1.15 -29.48 -18.25
CA ASP A 543 -2.28 -28.67 -17.78
C ASP A 543 -3.56 -29.50 -17.57
N GLU A 544 -3.63 -30.75 -18.08
CA GLU A 544 -4.68 -31.76 -17.83
C GLU A 544 -4.33 -32.64 -16.63
#